data_ef4edeb1dfb615834e0e98e5593b9af3
#
_entry.id   ef4edeb1dfb615834e0e98e5593b9af3
#
_cell.length_a   1.000
_cell.length_b   1.000
_cell.length_c   1.000
_cell.angle_alpha   90.00
_cell.angle_beta   90.00
_cell.angle_gamma   90.00
#
_symmetry.space_group_name_H-M   'P 1'
#
loop_
_entity.id
_entity.type
_entity.pdbx_description
1 polymer ?
#
loop_
_entity_poly.entity_id
_entity_poly.type
_entity_poly.pdbx_seq_one_letter_code
_entity_poly.pdbx_strand_id
1 'polypeptide(L)'
;ENNLKIGGTVDIELTNTESFTADTTSSDLALSKATLYFEAQPHELVQTYVAGVFNDGTASIDLDEGWVKVGETDDTPAYLKAGSFIVPFGAFNTNMLADPLGLTLAETSEAPVQVGYSVGGLSGSVFAFNGDTQEIGEGDHFDDFGANLAYSTEVSGASIDLGLSYIRALGESDTIEGAMGSATAMSGDNVSGIGLNAMVTSGPFTAIFEYIAATDDFDSGDVAFNGNNAQPEAYQFEVGYTTSVLKKDLVLAATYQTSEESQALGIAEEQYGVAATYSYLPGLDIGVEFMHQEDYSSSDGGTGLDGHNATLKLMGSF
;
A
#
# COMPACT_ATOMS: atom_id res chain seq x y z
N GLU A 1 -10.39 -20.26 26.50
CA GLU A 1 -8.94 -20.09 26.25
C GLU A 1 -8.76 -18.73 25.62
N ASN A 2 -7.91 -17.89 26.23
CA ASN A 2 -7.62 -16.58 25.65
C ASN A 2 -6.77 -16.82 24.40
N ASN A 3 -7.35 -16.65 23.22
CA ASN A 3 -6.64 -16.77 21.95
C ASN A 3 -5.82 -15.48 21.72
N LEU A 4 -4.73 -15.32 22.48
CA LEU A 4 -3.75 -14.28 22.25
C LEU A 4 -2.66 -14.83 21.35
N LYS A 5 -2.45 -14.20 20.20
CA LYS A 5 -1.31 -14.42 19.33
C LYS A 5 -0.35 -13.23 19.46
N ILE A 6 0.92 -13.53 19.51
CA ILE A 6 2.01 -12.56 19.49
C ILE A 6 2.88 -12.94 18.30
N GLY A 7 3.22 -11.99 17.48
CA GLY A 7 4.12 -12.21 16.35
C GLY A 7 4.85 -10.93 15.99
N GLY A 8 5.79 -11.03 15.08
CA GLY A 8 6.55 -9.89 14.63
C GLY A 8 7.34 -10.18 13.37
N THR A 9 7.86 -9.12 12.76
CA THR A 9 8.75 -9.17 11.60
C THR A 9 9.99 -8.35 11.85
N VAL A 10 11.09 -8.74 11.24
CA VAL A 10 12.35 -8.00 11.24
C VAL A 10 12.94 -8.10 9.84
N ASP A 11 13.03 -6.98 9.16
CA ASP A 11 13.54 -6.88 7.80
C ASP A 11 14.84 -6.08 7.78
N ILE A 12 15.89 -6.69 7.21
CA ILE A 12 17.19 -6.08 7.03
C ILE A 12 17.45 -5.97 5.53
N GLU A 13 17.79 -4.78 5.06
CA GLU A 13 18.04 -4.50 3.65
C GLU A 13 19.45 -3.99 3.42
N LEU A 14 20.11 -4.57 2.43
CA LEU A 14 21.28 -4.01 1.78
C LEU A 14 20.85 -3.47 0.42
N THR A 15 20.95 -2.16 0.25
CA THR A 15 20.56 -1.47 -0.99
C THR A 15 21.76 -0.85 -1.69
N ASN A 16 21.68 -0.82 -3.01
CA ASN A 16 22.54 0.02 -3.86
C ASN A 16 21.62 0.77 -4.81
N THR A 17 21.58 2.08 -4.65
CA THR A 17 20.62 2.96 -5.33
C THR A 17 21.36 3.98 -6.18
N GLU A 18 20.98 4.09 -7.45
CA GLU A 18 21.18 5.25 -8.30
C GLU A 18 19.87 6.01 -8.38
N SER A 19 19.88 7.27 -7.97
CA SER A 19 18.66 8.07 -7.88
C SER A 19 18.14 8.46 -9.26
N PHE A 20 16.84 8.29 -9.51
CA PHE A 20 16.19 8.76 -10.73
C PHE A 20 15.82 10.25 -10.68
N THR A 21 15.87 10.90 -9.51
CA THR A 21 15.60 12.34 -9.35
C THR A 21 16.84 13.19 -9.18
N ALA A 22 18.01 12.56 -9.02
CA ALA A 22 19.30 13.25 -8.82
C ALA A 22 20.44 12.38 -9.34
N ASP A 23 21.48 12.99 -9.92
CA ASP A 23 22.71 12.29 -10.37
C ASP A 23 23.56 11.89 -9.15
N THR A 24 23.06 10.96 -8.36
CA THR A 24 23.70 10.47 -7.13
C THR A 24 23.54 8.98 -6.95
N THR A 25 24.56 8.35 -6.39
CA THR A 25 24.56 6.94 -6.01
C THR A 25 24.75 6.79 -4.51
N SER A 26 24.10 5.81 -3.91
CA SER A 26 24.26 5.46 -2.50
C SER A 26 24.21 3.95 -2.28
N SER A 27 24.74 3.50 -1.16
CA SER A 27 24.52 2.12 -0.68
C SER A 27 24.33 2.16 0.82
N ASP A 28 23.41 1.36 1.32
CA ASP A 28 23.07 1.31 2.73
C ASP A 28 22.79 -0.12 3.19
N LEU A 29 22.98 -0.35 4.49
CA LEU A 29 22.57 -1.55 5.20
C LEU A 29 21.71 -1.09 6.39
N ALA A 30 20.42 -1.27 6.30
CA ALA A 30 19.47 -0.77 7.27
C ALA A 30 18.58 -1.87 7.85
N LEU A 31 18.05 -1.64 9.06
CA LEU A 31 16.87 -2.30 9.58
C LEU A 31 15.65 -1.59 8.95
N SER A 32 15.16 -2.11 7.82
CA SER A 32 14.11 -1.44 7.06
C SER A 32 12.75 -1.50 7.75
N LYS A 33 12.46 -2.59 8.48
CA LYS A 33 11.22 -2.73 9.27
C LYS A 33 11.43 -3.65 10.46
N ALA A 34 10.88 -3.28 11.60
CA ALA A 34 10.69 -4.21 12.72
C ALA A 34 9.31 -3.97 13.33
N THR A 35 8.44 -4.96 13.28
CA THR A 35 7.06 -4.88 13.76
C THR A 35 6.83 -5.89 14.87
N LEU A 36 6.12 -5.50 15.92
CA LEU A 36 5.60 -6.41 16.95
C LEU A 36 4.09 -6.24 17.04
N TYR A 37 3.34 -7.33 16.95
CA TYR A 37 1.88 -7.26 17.03
C TYR A 37 1.30 -8.24 18.06
N PHE A 38 0.12 -7.86 18.54
CA PHE A 38 -0.74 -8.63 19.43
C PHE A 38 -2.13 -8.74 18.79
N GLU A 39 -2.59 -9.96 18.58
CA GLU A 39 -3.96 -10.25 18.14
C GLU A 39 -4.66 -11.05 19.24
N ALA A 40 -5.85 -10.61 19.64
CA ALA A 40 -6.64 -11.35 20.62
C ALA A 40 -8.10 -11.47 20.16
N GLN A 41 -8.68 -12.66 20.42
CA GLN A 41 -10.09 -12.95 20.19
C GLN A 41 -10.76 -13.35 21.52
N PRO A 42 -11.12 -12.33 22.37
CA PRO A 42 -11.70 -12.59 23.68
C PRO A 42 -13.12 -13.18 23.63
N HIS A 43 -13.79 -13.04 22.50
CA HIS A 43 -15.11 -13.60 22.22
C HIS A 43 -15.21 -13.95 20.73
N GLU A 44 -16.06 -14.91 20.36
CA GLU A 44 -16.25 -15.31 18.95
C GLU A 44 -16.57 -14.16 18.00
N LEU A 45 -17.30 -13.15 18.50
CA LEU A 45 -17.65 -11.93 17.76
C LEU A 45 -16.65 -10.79 17.93
N VAL A 46 -15.65 -10.89 18.79
CA VAL A 46 -14.76 -9.75 19.11
C VAL A 46 -13.32 -10.10 18.81
N GLN A 47 -12.72 -9.34 17.94
CA GLN A 47 -11.30 -9.39 17.61
C GLN A 47 -10.65 -8.04 17.92
N THR A 48 -9.44 -8.06 18.47
CA THR A 48 -8.62 -6.89 18.73
C THR A 48 -7.23 -7.09 18.16
N TYR A 49 -6.64 -6.03 17.68
CA TYR A 49 -5.30 -6.03 17.11
C TYR A 49 -4.55 -4.77 17.53
N VAL A 50 -3.27 -4.90 17.83
CA VAL A 50 -2.35 -3.79 18.07
C VAL A 50 -1.01 -4.16 17.48
N ALA A 51 -0.45 -3.30 16.65
CA ALA A 51 0.90 -3.42 16.11
C ALA A 51 1.71 -2.16 16.41
N GLY A 52 2.96 -2.34 16.77
CA GLY A 52 3.94 -1.27 16.89
C GLY A 52 5.09 -1.52 15.93
N VAL A 53 5.55 -0.45 15.27
CA VAL A 53 6.67 -0.44 14.36
C VAL A 53 7.86 0.30 14.95
N PHE A 54 9.05 -0.24 14.73
CA PHE A 54 10.33 0.40 15.04
C PHE A 54 10.90 0.93 13.74
N ASN A 55 11.12 2.23 13.66
CA ASN A 55 11.77 2.86 12.54
C ASN A 55 13.26 3.05 12.84
N ASP A 56 14.13 2.78 11.88
CA ASP A 56 15.57 3.01 12.02
C ASP A 56 15.86 4.49 12.29
N GLY A 57 16.82 4.74 13.17
CA GLY A 57 17.21 6.09 13.58
C GLY A 57 16.33 6.76 14.63
N THR A 58 15.21 6.13 15.06
CA THR A 58 14.39 6.60 16.17
C THR A 58 14.51 5.66 17.39
N ALA A 59 14.40 6.20 18.59
CA ALA A 59 14.35 5.41 19.84
C ALA A 59 12.91 5.13 20.27
N SER A 60 11.92 5.37 19.39
CA SER A 60 10.50 5.22 19.66
C SER A 60 9.92 3.99 18.98
N ILE A 61 8.85 3.49 19.56
CA ILE A 61 7.93 2.55 18.91
C ILE A 61 6.72 3.40 18.55
N ASP A 62 6.39 3.41 17.28
CA ASP A 62 5.21 4.10 16.80
C ASP A 62 4.05 3.12 16.68
N LEU A 63 2.82 3.57 16.91
CA LEU A 63 1.63 2.76 16.67
C LEU A 63 1.46 2.63 15.16
N ASP A 64 1.52 1.39 14.66
CA ASP A 64 1.28 1.06 13.26
C ASP A 64 -0.23 0.89 13.03
N GLU A 65 -0.83 -0.07 13.74
CA GLU A 65 -2.27 -0.29 13.76
C GLU A 65 -2.78 -0.58 15.17
N GLY A 66 -4.03 -0.18 15.44
CA GLY A 66 -4.70 -0.51 16.68
C GLY A 66 -6.21 -0.43 16.54
N TRP A 67 -6.92 -1.59 16.52
CA TRP A 67 -8.35 -1.62 16.25
C TRP A 67 -9.10 -2.71 17.01
N VAL A 68 -10.43 -2.53 17.08
CA VAL A 68 -11.40 -3.52 17.55
C VAL A 68 -12.39 -3.81 16.43
N LYS A 69 -12.66 -5.10 16.18
CA LYS A 69 -13.68 -5.58 15.24
C LYS A 69 -14.74 -6.42 15.98
N VAL A 70 -16.00 -6.21 15.64
CA VAL A 70 -17.15 -6.95 16.17
C VAL A 70 -17.98 -7.50 15.02
N GLY A 71 -18.22 -8.79 14.99
CA GLY A 71 -18.94 -9.49 13.92
C GLY A 71 -17.99 -10.32 13.04
N GLU A 72 -18.42 -10.57 11.80
CA GLU A 72 -17.72 -11.36 10.78
C GLU A 72 -17.45 -12.82 11.24
N THR A 73 -18.55 -13.53 11.44
CA THR A 73 -18.58 -14.98 11.68
C THR A 73 -19.46 -15.65 10.65
N ASP A 74 -19.43 -16.99 10.57
CA ASP A 74 -20.32 -17.74 9.66
C ASP A 74 -21.80 -17.41 9.87
N ASP A 75 -22.20 -17.15 11.12
CA ASP A 75 -23.59 -16.79 11.48
C ASP A 75 -23.87 -15.27 11.41
N THR A 76 -22.84 -14.45 11.42
CA THR A 76 -22.92 -12.98 11.40
C THR A 76 -21.93 -12.41 10.40
N PRO A 77 -22.29 -12.39 9.10
CA PRO A 77 -21.36 -11.96 8.04
C PRO A 77 -21.08 -10.45 8.02
N ALA A 78 -21.85 -9.67 8.76
CA ALA A 78 -21.61 -8.23 8.93
C ALA A 78 -20.64 -7.96 10.09
N TYR A 79 -19.86 -6.87 9.99
CA TYR A 79 -18.97 -6.44 11.05
C TYR A 79 -18.92 -4.92 11.20
N LEU A 80 -18.48 -4.51 12.37
CA LEU A 80 -18.03 -3.14 12.69
C LEU A 80 -16.56 -3.21 13.09
N LYS A 81 -15.71 -2.40 12.49
CA LYS A 81 -14.29 -2.22 12.86
C LYS A 81 -14.05 -0.75 13.16
N ALA A 82 -13.32 -0.45 14.23
CA ALA A 82 -12.95 0.92 14.58
C ALA A 82 -11.56 0.94 15.21
N GLY A 83 -10.79 1.98 14.95
CA GLY A 83 -9.43 2.17 15.44
C GLY A 83 -8.54 2.79 14.39
N SER A 84 -7.22 2.76 14.59
CA SER A 84 -6.22 3.22 13.61
C SER A 84 -5.82 2.04 12.72
N PHE A 85 -5.99 2.18 11.40
CA PHE A 85 -5.59 1.20 10.39
C PHE A 85 -5.62 1.81 8.97
N ILE A 86 -4.91 1.18 8.02
CA ILE A 86 -4.98 1.56 6.61
C ILE A 86 -6.40 1.36 6.11
N VAL A 87 -7.02 2.42 5.58
CA VAL A 87 -8.39 2.35 5.04
C VAL A 87 -8.43 1.44 3.81
N PRO A 88 -9.53 0.72 3.53
CA PRO A 88 -9.61 -0.22 2.42
C PRO A 88 -9.82 0.48 1.07
N PHE A 89 -8.82 1.25 0.65
CA PHE A 89 -8.71 1.91 -0.64
C PHE A 89 -7.46 1.39 -1.35
N GLY A 90 -7.60 0.76 -2.53
CA GLY A 90 -6.54 -0.03 -3.16
C GLY A 90 -6.40 -1.45 -2.58
N ALA A 91 -5.55 -2.26 -3.18
CA ALA A 91 -5.19 -3.60 -2.73
C ALA A 91 -3.67 -3.77 -2.57
N PHE A 92 -2.89 -3.07 -3.40
CA PHE A 92 -1.42 -2.96 -3.36
C PHE A 92 -0.68 -4.30 -3.34
N ASN A 93 -1.28 -5.32 -3.97
CA ASN A 93 -0.68 -6.65 -4.04
C ASN A 93 0.61 -6.63 -4.87
N THR A 94 1.66 -7.26 -4.37
CA THR A 94 2.92 -7.44 -5.10
C THR A 94 3.68 -8.68 -4.62
N ASN A 95 4.51 -9.27 -5.49
CA ASN A 95 5.54 -10.24 -5.15
C ASN A 95 6.95 -9.61 -5.21
N MET A 96 7.02 -8.32 -5.46
CA MET A 96 8.26 -7.54 -5.40
C MET A 96 8.64 -7.28 -3.93
N LEU A 97 9.86 -6.80 -3.69
CA LEU A 97 10.32 -6.38 -2.36
C LEU A 97 10.02 -4.90 -2.10
N ALA A 98 9.97 -4.09 -3.16
CA ALA A 98 9.59 -2.69 -3.12
C ALA A 98 8.07 -2.54 -3.21
N ASP A 99 7.56 -1.48 -2.62
CA ASP A 99 6.15 -1.10 -2.68
C ASP A 99 5.77 -0.66 -4.10
N PRO A 100 4.53 -0.97 -4.54
CA PRO A 100 4.05 -0.51 -5.84
C PRO A 100 3.74 0.99 -5.85
N LEU A 101 3.81 1.63 -7.04
CA LEU A 101 3.50 3.06 -7.19
C LEU A 101 2.09 3.42 -6.72
N GLY A 102 1.13 2.49 -6.88
CA GLY A 102 -0.24 2.67 -6.40
C GLY A 102 -0.32 2.80 -4.88
N LEU A 103 0.48 2.02 -4.13
CA LEU A 103 0.60 2.16 -2.68
C LEU A 103 1.21 3.51 -2.32
N THR A 104 2.32 3.86 -2.95
CA THR A 104 2.97 5.16 -2.70
C THR A 104 2.02 6.33 -2.96
N LEU A 105 1.15 6.23 -3.99
CA LEU A 105 0.17 7.28 -4.29
C LEU A 105 -0.97 7.35 -3.27
N ALA A 106 -1.43 6.21 -2.73
CA ALA A 106 -2.80 6.13 -2.21
C ALA A 106 -2.95 5.40 -0.86
N GLU A 107 -1.88 4.90 -0.25
CA GLU A 107 -1.97 4.38 1.13
C GLU A 107 -2.44 5.51 2.05
N THR A 108 -3.44 5.20 2.87
CA THR A 108 -4.10 6.17 3.75
C THR A 108 -4.27 5.53 5.13
N SER A 109 -3.47 6.00 6.08
CA SER A 109 -3.41 5.52 7.47
C SER A 109 -4.23 6.44 8.36
N GLU A 110 -5.41 6.00 8.78
CA GLU A 110 -6.37 6.83 9.49
C GLU A 110 -6.99 6.14 10.71
N ALA A 111 -7.86 6.84 11.42
CA ALA A 111 -8.65 6.32 12.53
C ALA A 111 -10.14 6.14 12.16
N PRO A 112 -10.49 5.26 11.20
CA PRO A 112 -11.84 5.11 10.69
C PRO A 112 -12.76 4.30 11.59
N VAL A 113 -14.06 4.49 11.35
CA VAL A 113 -15.12 3.54 11.66
C VAL A 113 -15.58 2.89 10.35
N GLN A 114 -15.53 1.58 10.29
CA GLN A 114 -15.85 0.77 9.11
C GLN A 114 -16.99 -0.21 9.41
N VAL A 115 -17.97 -0.28 8.52
CA VAL A 115 -19.01 -1.30 8.52
C VAL A 115 -18.87 -2.13 7.25
N GLY A 116 -18.78 -3.43 7.40
CA GLY A 116 -18.58 -4.32 6.26
C GLY A 116 -19.43 -5.57 6.34
N TYR A 117 -19.42 -6.31 5.23
CA TYR A 117 -20.16 -7.54 5.02
C TYR A 117 -19.36 -8.48 4.12
N SER A 118 -19.34 -9.79 4.47
CA SER A 118 -18.62 -10.79 3.70
C SER A 118 -19.44 -12.07 3.60
N VAL A 119 -19.75 -12.53 2.37
CA VAL A 119 -20.50 -13.76 2.12
C VAL A 119 -20.23 -14.33 0.72
N GLY A 120 -19.95 -15.61 0.64
CA GLY A 120 -19.91 -16.34 -0.64
C GLY A 120 -18.87 -15.80 -1.63
N GLY A 121 -17.72 -15.34 -1.16
CA GLY A 121 -16.67 -14.72 -1.95
C GLY A 121 -16.88 -13.23 -2.24
N LEU A 122 -18.07 -12.69 -2.01
CA LEU A 122 -18.34 -11.25 -2.09
C LEU A 122 -18.05 -10.60 -0.73
N SER A 123 -17.28 -9.55 -0.70
CA SER A 123 -17.06 -8.69 0.46
C SER A 123 -17.13 -7.23 0.08
N GLY A 124 -17.52 -6.39 1.03
CA GLY A 124 -17.55 -4.96 0.82
C GLY A 124 -17.71 -4.21 2.12
N SER A 125 -17.28 -2.97 2.15
CA SER A 125 -17.46 -2.10 3.30
C SER A 125 -17.62 -0.65 2.92
N VAL A 126 -18.13 0.11 3.87
CA VAL A 126 -18.10 1.57 3.89
C VAL A 126 -17.35 2.00 5.14
N PHE A 127 -16.57 3.05 5.05
CA PHE A 127 -15.80 3.60 6.16
C PHE A 127 -15.90 5.11 6.16
N ALA A 128 -15.72 5.70 7.34
CA ALA A 128 -15.65 7.15 7.51
C ALA A 128 -14.61 7.48 8.59
N PHE A 129 -13.97 8.63 8.46
CA PHE A 129 -12.92 9.11 9.35
C PHE A 129 -12.89 10.63 9.38
N ASN A 130 -12.10 11.15 10.29
CA ASN A 130 -11.73 12.55 10.32
C ASN A 130 -10.32 12.65 9.76
N GLY A 131 -10.19 13.21 8.56
CA GLY A 131 -8.89 13.39 7.92
C GLY A 131 -8.09 14.55 8.53
N ASP A 132 -6.81 14.59 8.21
CA ASP A 132 -5.87 15.61 8.67
C ASP A 132 -5.82 16.83 7.71
N THR A 133 -6.25 16.65 6.44
CA THR A 133 -6.33 17.72 5.44
C THR A 133 -7.73 18.37 5.43
N GLN A 134 -7.78 19.68 5.23
CA GLN A 134 -9.04 20.42 5.24
C GLN A 134 -9.04 21.54 4.22
N GLU A 135 -10.20 21.84 3.65
CA GLU A 135 -10.38 23.00 2.75
C GLU A 135 -10.21 24.32 3.54
N ILE A 136 -9.58 25.30 2.94
CA ILE A 136 -9.35 26.61 3.59
C ILE A 136 -10.67 27.24 4.01
N GLY A 137 -10.82 27.42 5.32
CA GLY A 137 -12.00 28.08 5.91
C GLY A 137 -13.07 27.13 6.40
N GLU A 138 -12.93 25.85 6.17
CA GLU A 138 -13.74 24.82 6.79
C GLU A 138 -13.19 24.44 8.16
N GLY A 139 -14.02 23.81 8.98
CA GLY A 139 -13.62 23.30 10.29
C GLY A 139 -13.29 21.82 10.21
N ASP A 140 -12.59 21.36 11.23
CA ASP A 140 -12.29 19.93 11.42
C ASP A 140 -13.59 19.14 11.66
N HIS A 141 -13.94 18.25 10.71
CA HIS A 141 -15.19 17.50 10.71
C HIS A 141 -14.96 16.02 10.34
N PHE A 142 -15.76 15.15 10.92
CA PHE A 142 -15.81 13.72 10.59
C PHE A 142 -16.67 13.53 9.33
N ASP A 143 -16.13 13.86 8.15
CA ASP A 143 -16.87 13.89 6.88
C ASP A 143 -16.16 13.19 5.72
N ASP A 144 -14.93 12.69 5.92
CA ASP A 144 -14.28 11.85 4.93
C ASP A 144 -14.79 10.42 5.00
N PHE A 145 -14.97 9.82 3.83
CA PHE A 145 -15.52 8.49 3.72
C PHE A 145 -15.03 7.78 2.45
N GLY A 146 -15.18 6.47 2.47
CA GLY A 146 -14.94 5.66 1.30
C GLY A 146 -15.73 4.35 1.34
N ALA A 147 -15.57 3.58 0.29
CA ALA A 147 -16.18 2.27 0.14
C ALA A 147 -15.28 1.36 -0.67
N ASN A 148 -15.36 0.06 -0.38
CA ASN A 148 -14.76 -0.97 -1.21
C ASN A 148 -15.72 -2.12 -1.49
N LEU A 149 -15.50 -2.80 -2.59
CA LEU A 149 -16.19 -4.02 -2.99
C LEU A 149 -15.14 -4.97 -3.56
N ALA A 150 -15.12 -6.22 -3.08
CA ALA A 150 -14.23 -7.25 -3.57
C ALA A 150 -14.99 -8.54 -3.85
N TYR A 151 -14.52 -9.29 -4.84
CA TYR A 151 -15.09 -10.58 -5.19
C TYR A 151 -13.98 -11.58 -5.47
N SER A 152 -13.98 -12.68 -4.69
CA SER A 152 -13.06 -13.79 -4.83
C SER A 152 -13.80 -15.03 -5.29
N THR A 153 -13.26 -15.73 -6.30
CA THR A 153 -13.87 -16.97 -6.83
C THR A 153 -12.81 -17.92 -7.36
N GLU A 154 -13.18 -19.19 -7.49
CA GLU A 154 -12.38 -20.19 -8.16
C GLU A 154 -13.07 -20.66 -9.46
N VAL A 155 -12.35 -20.59 -10.57
CA VAL A 155 -12.84 -21.04 -11.88
C VAL A 155 -11.81 -21.99 -12.50
N SER A 156 -12.19 -23.24 -12.72
CA SER A 156 -11.33 -24.25 -13.36
C SER A 156 -9.94 -24.41 -12.72
N GLY A 157 -9.85 -24.23 -11.40
CA GLY A 157 -8.60 -24.32 -10.65
C GLY A 157 -7.74 -23.05 -10.67
N ALA A 158 -8.25 -21.95 -11.19
CA ALA A 158 -7.67 -20.62 -11.01
C ALA A 158 -8.45 -19.85 -9.95
N SER A 159 -7.74 -19.21 -9.01
CA SER A 159 -8.29 -18.21 -8.10
C SER A 159 -8.31 -16.87 -8.82
N ILE A 160 -9.42 -16.13 -8.68
CA ILE A 160 -9.63 -14.80 -9.26
C ILE A 160 -10.13 -13.90 -8.14
N ASP A 161 -9.40 -12.84 -7.88
CA ASP A 161 -9.73 -11.79 -6.92
C ASP A 161 -9.86 -10.47 -7.68
N LEU A 162 -11.00 -9.79 -7.50
CA LEU A 162 -11.33 -8.51 -8.14
C LEU A 162 -11.70 -7.50 -7.07
N GLY A 163 -11.31 -6.26 -7.23
CA GLY A 163 -11.65 -5.19 -6.30
C GLY A 163 -11.96 -3.87 -6.99
N LEU A 164 -12.82 -3.11 -6.34
CA LEU A 164 -13.18 -1.73 -6.65
C LEU A 164 -13.20 -0.95 -5.35
N SER A 165 -12.59 0.21 -5.34
CA SER A 165 -12.56 1.09 -4.17
C SER A 165 -12.78 2.55 -4.55
N TYR A 166 -13.28 3.31 -3.60
CA TYR A 166 -13.52 4.74 -3.68
C TYR A 166 -13.16 5.40 -2.35
N ILE A 167 -12.53 6.56 -2.42
CA ILE A 167 -12.30 7.46 -1.29
C ILE A 167 -12.72 8.88 -1.68
N ARG A 168 -13.41 9.61 -0.78
CA ARG A 168 -13.85 10.98 -1.03
C ARG A 168 -12.68 11.95 -1.10
N ALA A 169 -11.70 11.79 -0.23
CA ALA A 169 -10.56 12.67 -0.09
C ALA A 169 -9.25 11.87 -0.33
N LEU A 170 -8.77 11.85 -1.58
CA LEU A 170 -7.48 11.23 -1.91
C LEU A 170 -6.30 12.03 -1.33
N GLY A 171 -6.52 13.32 -1.01
CA GLY A 171 -5.56 14.18 -0.33
C GLY A 171 -5.11 13.67 1.04
N GLU A 172 -5.92 12.81 1.68
CA GLU A 172 -5.59 12.12 2.94
C GLU A 172 -4.60 10.96 2.78
N SER A 173 -4.16 10.64 1.55
CA SER A 173 -3.08 9.65 1.41
C SER A 173 -1.79 10.17 2.02
N ASP A 174 -1.06 9.27 2.69
CA ASP A 174 0.15 9.59 3.47
C ASP A 174 1.19 10.38 2.62
N THR A 175 1.28 10.06 1.32
CA THR A 175 2.20 10.74 0.39
C THR A 175 1.71 12.13 -0.03
N ILE A 176 0.43 12.30 -0.34
CA ILE A 176 -0.13 13.59 -0.76
C ILE A 176 -0.13 14.56 0.43
N GLU A 177 -0.59 14.10 1.61
CA GLU A 177 -0.50 14.88 2.85
C GLU A 177 0.94 15.28 3.15
N GLY A 178 1.88 14.32 3.07
CA GLY A 178 3.31 14.58 3.25
C GLY A 178 3.87 15.61 2.26
N ALA A 179 3.41 15.65 1.02
CA ALA A 179 3.82 16.61 0.00
C ALA A 179 3.28 18.03 0.28
N MET A 180 2.06 18.13 0.83
CA MET A 180 1.49 19.41 1.30
C MET A 180 2.21 19.93 2.56
N GLY A 181 2.92 19.08 3.27
CA GLY A 181 3.73 19.40 4.45
C GLY A 181 2.87 19.81 5.65
N SER A 182 3.30 20.81 6.42
CA SER A 182 2.55 21.30 7.60
C SER A 182 1.33 22.18 7.24
N ALA A 183 1.07 22.40 5.95
CA ALA A 183 -0.12 23.10 5.49
C ALA A 183 -1.21 22.05 5.24
N THR A 184 -1.88 21.59 6.29
CA THR A 184 -3.05 20.70 6.20
C THR A 184 -4.28 21.37 5.59
N ALA A 185 -4.19 22.64 5.19
CA ALA A 185 -5.26 23.40 4.57
C ALA A 185 -5.11 23.36 3.05
N MET A 186 -5.94 22.57 2.39
CA MET A 186 -6.03 22.49 0.93
C MET A 186 -6.50 23.82 0.35
N SER A 187 -5.85 24.27 -0.73
CA SER A 187 -6.22 25.47 -1.48
C SER A 187 -7.42 25.25 -2.38
N GLY A 188 -7.65 24.01 -2.81
CA GLY A 188 -8.79 23.55 -3.61
C GLY A 188 -9.80 22.74 -2.80
N ASP A 189 -10.81 22.22 -3.50
CA ASP A 189 -11.80 21.30 -2.97
C ASP A 189 -11.20 19.87 -2.80
N ASN A 190 -11.81 19.04 -1.96
CA ASN A 190 -11.42 17.65 -1.81
C ASN A 190 -11.53 16.87 -3.13
N VAL A 191 -10.46 16.21 -3.53
CA VAL A 191 -10.39 15.37 -4.72
C VAL A 191 -10.61 13.91 -4.35
N SER A 192 -11.57 13.27 -4.99
CA SER A 192 -11.87 11.85 -4.74
C SER A 192 -10.89 10.93 -5.48
N GLY A 193 -10.74 9.71 -4.97
CA GLY A 193 -9.95 8.65 -5.59
C GLY A 193 -10.79 7.42 -5.95
N ILE A 194 -10.38 6.72 -7.00
CA ILE A 194 -10.88 5.40 -7.38
C ILE A 194 -9.74 4.40 -7.49
N GLY A 195 -10.01 3.14 -7.13
CA GLY A 195 -9.10 2.03 -7.27
C GLY A 195 -9.77 0.83 -7.94
N LEU A 196 -9.06 0.19 -8.86
CA LEU A 196 -9.45 -1.06 -9.51
C LEU A 196 -8.30 -2.04 -9.38
N ASN A 197 -8.57 -3.25 -8.92
CA ASN A 197 -7.55 -4.28 -8.85
C ASN A 197 -8.06 -5.64 -9.32
N ALA A 198 -7.14 -6.46 -9.80
CA ALA A 198 -7.38 -7.86 -10.15
C ALA A 198 -6.15 -8.71 -9.86
N MET A 199 -6.33 -9.85 -9.22
CA MET A 199 -5.30 -10.86 -9.04
C MET A 199 -5.83 -12.20 -9.55
N VAL A 200 -5.03 -12.89 -10.36
CA VAL A 200 -5.36 -14.21 -10.88
C VAL A 200 -4.20 -15.15 -10.56
N THR A 201 -4.49 -16.25 -9.84
CA THR A 201 -3.52 -17.30 -9.55
C THR A 201 -3.96 -18.59 -10.24
N SER A 202 -3.11 -19.14 -11.10
CA SER A 202 -3.38 -20.41 -11.83
C SER A 202 -2.14 -21.30 -11.85
N GLY A 203 -2.21 -22.42 -11.15
CA GLY A 203 -1.05 -23.28 -10.95
C GLY A 203 0.09 -22.51 -10.29
N PRO A 204 1.30 -22.47 -10.89
CA PRO A 204 2.42 -21.73 -10.31
C PRO A 204 2.45 -20.24 -10.67
N PHE A 205 1.52 -19.75 -11.48
CA PHE A 205 1.53 -18.38 -12.00
C PHE A 205 0.57 -17.48 -11.23
N THR A 206 0.99 -16.26 -10.95
CA THR A 206 0.15 -15.17 -10.46
C THR A 206 0.27 -13.99 -11.43
N ALA A 207 -0.86 -13.35 -11.75
CA ALA A 207 -0.89 -12.09 -12.48
C ALA A 207 -1.63 -11.07 -11.59
N ILE A 208 -1.06 -9.87 -11.44
CA ILE A 208 -1.60 -8.77 -10.65
C ILE A 208 -1.76 -7.56 -11.57
N PHE A 209 -2.88 -6.88 -11.42
CA PHE A 209 -3.16 -5.60 -12.03
C PHE A 209 -3.77 -4.68 -10.99
N GLU A 210 -3.33 -3.43 -10.95
CA GLU A 210 -3.95 -2.37 -10.16
C GLU A 210 -3.92 -1.05 -10.91
N TYR A 211 -4.97 -0.27 -10.73
CA TYR A 211 -5.13 1.10 -11.20
C TYR A 211 -5.69 1.95 -10.06
N ILE A 212 -5.01 3.04 -9.75
CA ILE A 212 -5.42 4.05 -8.77
C ILE A 212 -5.41 5.39 -9.47
N ALA A 213 -6.44 6.21 -9.28
CA ALA A 213 -6.49 7.54 -9.88
C ALA A 213 -7.29 8.53 -9.04
N ALA A 214 -6.87 9.78 -9.07
CA ALA A 214 -7.71 10.92 -8.73
C ALA A 214 -8.85 11.05 -9.75
N THR A 215 -10.04 11.45 -9.29
CA THR A 215 -11.21 11.59 -10.18
C THR A 215 -11.34 12.99 -10.78
N ASP A 216 -10.57 13.95 -10.30
CA ASP A 216 -10.53 15.35 -10.73
C ASP A 216 -9.12 15.90 -10.45
N ASP A 217 -8.83 17.09 -10.92
CA ASP A 217 -7.57 17.79 -10.70
C ASP A 217 -7.47 18.31 -9.27
N PHE A 218 -6.34 18.09 -8.62
CA PHE A 218 -5.93 18.88 -7.45
C PHE A 218 -5.58 20.30 -7.90
N ASP A 219 -5.87 21.30 -7.04
CA ASP A 219 -5.35 22.66 -7.25
C ASP A 219 -3.80 22.64 -7.22
N SER A 220 -3.18 23.42 -8.07
CA SER A 220 -1.71 23.49 -8.17
C SER A 220 -1.01 24.03 -6.92
N GLY A 221 -1.76 24.54 -5.96
CA GLY A 221 -1.28 24.89 -4.62
C GLY A 221 -1.13 23.67 -3.70
N ASP A 222 -1.82 22.59 -4.00
CA ASP A 222 -1.84 21.33 -3.23
C ASP A 222 -0.94 20.27 -3.92
N VAL A 223 -1.28 19.91 -5.15
CA VAL A 223 -0.45 19.02 -5.98
C VAL A 223 -0.31 19.64 -7.36
N ALA A 224 0.92 19.92 -7.78
CA ALA A 224 1.19 20.55 -9.06
C ALA A 224 1.84 19.60 -10.06
N PHE A 225 1.43 19.67 -11.33
CA PHE A 225 2.15 19.06 -12.43
C PHE A 225 2.56 20.13 -13.46
N ASN A 226 3.87 20.29 -13.62
CA ASN A 226 4.47 21.32 -14.48
C ASN A 226 3.89 22.74 -14.21
N GLY A 227 3.64 23.05 -12.93
CA GLY A 227 3.09 24.34 -12.48
C GLY A 227 1.60 24.56 -12.73
N ASN A 228 0.88 23.53 -13.18
CA ASN A 228 -0.57 23.50 -13.32
C ASN A 228 -1.19 22.57 -12.26
N ASN A 229 -2.51 22.49 -12.25
CA ASN A 229 -3.26 21.49 -11.51
C ASN A 229 -2.84 20.09 -11.95
N ALA A 230 -3.01 19.09 -11.08
CA ALA A 230 -2.59 17.73 -11.33
C ALA A 230 -3.70 16.70 -10.99
N GLN A 231 -3.85 15.71 -11.84
CA GLN A 231 -4.72 14.55 -11.63
C GLN A 231 -3.86 13.27 -11.55
N PRO A 232 -3.24 12.98 -10.38
CA PRO A 232 -2.31 11.87 -10.26
C PRO A 232 -3.01 10.53 -10.44
N GLU A 233 -2.33 9.64 -11.17
CA GLU A 233 -2.75 8.24 -11.33
C GLU A 233 -1.56 7.29 -11.41
N ALA A 234 -1.80 6.01 -11.09
CA ALA A 234 -0.80 4.96 -11.11
C ALA A 234 -1.38 3.64 -11.62
N TYR A 235 -0.58 2.92 -12.40
CA TYR A 235 -0.88 1.58 -12.93
C TYR A 235 0.20 0.60 -12.53
N GLN A 236 -0.22 -0.62 -12.23
CA GLN A 236 0.67 -1.76 -12.01
C GLN A 236 0.23 -2.95 -12.84
N PHE A 237 1.19 -3.60 -13.46
CA PHE A 237 1.05 -4.94 -14.01
C PHE A 237 2.23 -5.79 -13.53
N GLU A 238 1.93 -6.94 -12.93
CA GLU A 238 2.94 -7.85 -12.39
C GLU A 238 2.63 -9.31 -12.76
N VAL A 239 3.65 -10.10 -12.95
CA VAL A 239 3.56 -11.56 -13.07
C VAL A 239 4.50 -12.22 -12.07
N GLY A 240 3.97 -13.22 -11.36
CA GLY A 240 4.69 -14.07 -10.43
C GLY A 240 4.75 -15.52 -10.91
N TYR A 241 5.82 -16.21 -10.55
CA TYR A 241 5.99 -17.65 -10.78
C TYR A 241 6.55 -18.30 -9.52
N THR A 242 5.76 -19.17 -8.90
CA THR A 242 6.17 -19.92 -7.70
C THR A 242 6.67 -21.30 -8.12
N THR A 243 7.86 -21.65 -7.67
CA THR A 243 8.46 -22.97 -7.89
C THR A 243 9.15 -23.48 -6.63
N SER A 244 9.69 -24.69 -6.66
CA SER A 244 10.37 -25.26 -5.51
C SER A 244 11.82 -25.60 -5.86
N VAL A 245 12.75 -25.03 -5.09
CA VAL A 245 14.18 -25.30 -5.19
C VAL A 245 14.64 -25.92 -3.86
N LEU A 246 15.30 -27.07 -3.92
CA LEU A 246 15.73 -27.83 -2.72
C LEU A 246 14.58 -28.08 -1.71
N LYS A 247 13.35 -28.28 -2.21
CA LYS A 247 12.11 -28.46 -1.43
C LYS A 247 11.70 -27.23 -0.61
N LYS A 248 12.09 -26.06 -1.04
CA LYS A 248 11.77 -24.76 -0.49
C LYS A 248 11.15 -23.90 -1.58
N ASP A 249 10.23 -23.05 -1.24
CA ASP A 249 9.55 -22.21 -2.19
C ASP A 249 10.48 -21.09 -2.68
N LEU A 250 10.43 -20.85 -3.97
CA LEU A 250 11.06 -19.75 -4.67
C LEU A 250 9.97 -19.04 -5.48
N VAL A 251 9.73 -17.79 -5.18
CA VAL A 251 8.87 -16.89 -5.94
C VAL A 251 9.74 -16.01 -6.82
N LEU A 252 9.46 -16.00 -8.11
CA LEU A 252 10.04 -15.08 -9.09
C LEU A 252 8.96 -14.10 -9.50
N ALA A 253 9.28 -12.83 -9.58
CA ALA A 253 8.35 -11.78 -9.99
C ALA A 253 8.99 -10.85 -11.03
N ALA A 254 8.14 -10.28 -11.88
CA ALA A 254 8.48 -9.20 -12.79
C ALA A 254 7.31 -8.21 -12.82
N THR A 255 7.61 -6.92 -12.68
CA THR A 255 6.63 -5.84 -12.65
C THR A 255 6.93 -4.78 -13.70
N TYR A 256 5.88 -4.14 -14.19
CA TYR A 256 5.88 -2.90 -14.94
C TYR A 256 4.84 -1.98 -14.31
N GLN A 257 5.23 -0.74 -14.02
CA GLN A 257 4.36 0.24 -13.38
C GLN A 257 4.61 1.60 -14.01
N THR A 258 3.59 2.42 -14.06
CA THR A 258 3.69 3.80 -14.53
C THR A 258 2.78 4.71 -13.72
N SER A 259 3.13 5.96 -13.62
CA SER A 259 2.29 7.01 -13.06
C SER A 259 2.14 8.17 -14.04
N GLU A 260 1.05 8.91 -13.90
CA GLU A 260 0.83 10.17 -14.62
C GLU A 260 0.59 11.29 -13.61
N GLU A 261 1.07 12.49 -13.93
CA GLU A 261 0.91 13.72 -13.13
C GLU A 261 1.30 13.62 -11.64
N SER A 262 2.20 12.68 -11.30
CA SER A 262 2.62 12.37 -9.92
C SER A 262 4.02 12.88 -9.58
N GLN A 263 4.62 13.72 -10.43
CA GLN A 263 5.99 14.21 -10.27
C GLN A 263 6.21 14.96 -8.94
N ALA A 264 5.28 15.85 -8.56
CA ALA A 264 5.38 16.59 -7.29
C ALA A 264 5.34 15.71 -6.05
N LEU A 265 4.84 14.48 -6.18
CA LEU A 265 4.76 13.47 -5.12
C LEU A 265 6.05 12.64 -5.03
N GLY A 266 7.04 12.88 -5.89
CA GLY A 266 8.29 12.12 -5.94
C GLY A 266 8.11 10.69 -6.47
N ILE A 267 7.01 10.41 -7.16
CA ILE A 267 6.71 9.12 -7.76
C ILE A 267 7.32 9.06 -9.17
N ALA A 268 7.98 7.96 -9.50
CA ALA A 268 8.57 7.75 -10.83
C ALA A 268 7.49 7.72 -11.92
N GLU A 269 7.76 8.28 -13.11
CA GLU A 269 6.88 8.19 -14.27
C GLU A 269 6.74 6.73 -14.73
N GLU A 270 7.86 6.00 -14.76
CA GLU A 270 7.90 4.58 -15.12
C GLU A 270 8.83 3.83 -14.18
N GLN A 271 8.43 2.60 -13.79
CA GLN A 271 9.34 1.66 -13.17
C GLN A 271 9.07 0.22 -13.61
N TYR A 272 10.15 -0.54 -13.74
CA TYR A 272 10.07 -1.97 -14.03
C TYR A 272 11.19 -2.74 -13.36
N GLY A 273 10.90 -3.96 -12.95
CA GLY A 273 11.88 -4.73 -12.20
C GLY A 273 11.58 -6.20 -12.12
N VAL A 274 12.50 -6.89 -11.49
CA VAL A 274 12.41 -8.33 -11.22
C VAL A 274 12.84 -8.61 -9.79
N ALA A 275 12.18 -9.60 -9.18
CA ALA A 275 12.51 -10.06 -7.84
C ALA A 275 12.55 -11.59 -7.76
N ALA A 276 13.28 -12.09 -6.77
CA ALA A 276 13.28 -13.49 -6.38
C ALA A 276 13.30 -13.60 -4.87
N THR A 277 12.29 -14.25 -4.29
CA THR A 277 12.18 -14.49 -2.85
C THR A 277 12.24 -15.99 -2.55
N TYR A 278 13.18 -16.41 -1.73
CA TYR A 278 13.43 -17.80 -1.37
C TYR A 278 13.14 -18.04 0.11
N SER A 279 12.22 -18.96 0.41
CA SER A 279 11.88 -19.37 1.77
C SER A 279 12.97 -20.30 2.34
N TYR A 280 14.02 -19.69 2.92
CA TYR A 280 15.22 -20.41 3.34
C TYR A 280 14.98 -21.32 4.55
N LEU A 281 14.34 -20.81 5.59
CA LEU A 281 13.94 -21.55 6.80
C LEU A 281 12.52 -21.12 7.23
N PRO A 282 11.81 -21.93 8.03
CA PRO A 282 10.59 -21.45 8.66
C PRO A 282 10.86 -20.15 9.42
N GLY A 283 10.15 -19.07 9.05
CA GLY A 283 10.31 -17.75 9.63
C GLY A 283 11.54 -16.97 9.09
N LEU A 284 12.18 -17.40 7.98
CA LEU A 284 13.26 -16.65 7.34
C LEU A 284 13.20 -16.77 5.82
N ASP A 285 12.91 -15.66 5.16
CA ASP A 285 12.97 -15.51 3.71
C ASP A 285 14.15 -14.63 3.31
N ILE A 286 14.68 -14.89 2.11
CA ILE A 286 15.76 -14.11 1.50
C ILE A 286 15.28 -13.62 0.15
N GLY A 287 15.24 -12.31 -0.03
CA GLY A 287 14.81 -11.66 -1.27
C GLY A 287 15.96 -10.94 -1.97
N VAL A 288 15.92 -10.94 -3.29
CA VAL A 288 16.76 -10.07 -4.13
C VAL A 288 15.86 -9.40 -5.16
N GLU A 289 16.12 -8.13 -5.41
CA GLU A 289 15.36 -7.33 -6.37
C GLU A 289 16.28 -6.43 -7.17
N PHE A 290 15.91 -6.18 -8.41
CA PHE A 290 16.45 -5.12 -9.24
C PHE A 290 15.28 -4.34 -9.85
N MET A 291 15.24 -3.03 -9.58
CA MET A 291 14.23 -2.10 -10.08
C MET A 291 14.91 -0.98 -10.86
N HIS A 292 14.41 -0.70 -12.05
CA HIS A 292 14.76 0.48 -12.84
C HIS A 292 13.62 1.50 -12.74
N GLN A 293 13.95 2.78 -12.62
CA GLN A 293 13.00 3.87 -12.44
C GLN A 293 13.38 5.02 -13.37
N GLU A 294 12.38 5.67 -13.97
CA GLU A 294 12.54 6.84 -14.82
C GLU A 294 11.76 8.02 -14.24
N ASP A 295 12.40 9.18 -14.18
CA ASP A 295 11.72 10.41 -13.79
C ASP A 295 10.96 11.01 -14.97
N TYR A 296 9.97 11.82 -14.67
CA TYR A 296 9.28 12.66 -15.66
C TYR A 296 10.26 13.48 -16.49
N SER A 297 9.90 13.73 -17.73
CA SER A 297 10.73 14.55 -18.61
C SER A 297 10.90 15.97 -18.06
N SER A 298 11.96 16.66 -18.48
CA SER A 298 12.17 18.06 -18.07
C SER A 298 11.09 19.02 -18.59
N SER A 299 10.33 18.64 -19.63
CA SER A 299 9.17 19.41 -20.09
C SER A 299 7.95 19.23 -19.18
N ASP A 300 7.91 18.16 -18.41
CA ASP A 300 6.84 17.80 -17.47
C ASP A 300 7.20 18.11 -16.00
N GLY A 301 8.29 18.86 -15.81
CA GLY A 301 8.74 19.32 -14.49
C GLY A 301 9.70 18.38 -13.77
N GLY A 302 10.00 17.21 -14.34
CA GLY A 302 10.97 16.27 -13.82
C GLY A 302 12.40 16.57 -14.26
N THR A 303 13.32 15.67 -13.97
CA THR A 303 14.73 15.76 -14.34
C THR A 303 15.03 15.08 -15.67
N GLY A 304 14.21 14.10 -16.08
CA GLY A 304 14.45 13.21 -17.22
C GLY A 304 15.61 12.25 -16.98
N LEU A 305 15.97 12.02 -15.72
CA LEU A 305 16.98 11.04 -15.33
C LEU A 305 16.34 9.67 -15.16
N ASP A 306 17.15 8.64 -15.31
CA ASP A 306 16.84 7.28 -14.91
C ASP A 306 17.74 6.85 -13.74
N GLY A 307 17.27 5.88 -13.00
CA GLY A 307 17.98 5.32 -11.86
C GLY A 307 17.65 3.85 -11.67
N HIS A 308 18.34 3.23 -10.74
CA HIS A 308 18.03 1.84 -10.39
C HIS A 308 18.29 1.56 -8.92
N ASN A 309 17.56 0.58 -8.41
CA ASN A 309 17.74 0.07 -7.06
C ASN A 309 18.00 -1.45 -7.12
N ALA A 310 19.07 -1.88 -6.47
CA ALA A 310 19.39 -3.29 -6.26
C ALA A 310 19.31 -3.59 -4.76
N THR A 311 18.41 -4.49 -4.36
CA THR A 311 18.12 -4.82 -2.97
C THR A 311 18.41 -6.28 -2.68
N LEU A 312 19.07 -6.53 -1.56
CA LEU A 312 19.12 -7.82 -0.87
C LEU A 312 18.40 -7.66 0.47
N LYS A 313 17.34 -8.43 0.69
CA LYS A 313 16.52 -8.36 1.90
C LYS A 313 16.50 -9.68 2.66
N LEU A 314 16.69 -9.61 3.97
CA LEU A 314 16.46 -10.71 4.90
C LEU A 314 15.19 -10.40 5.68
N MET A 315 14.19 -11.27 5.58
CA MET A 315 12.87 -11.09 6.20
C MET A 315 12.67 -12.17 7.25
N GLY A 316 12.75 -11.77 8.52
CA GLY A 316 12.52 -12.63 9.68
C GLY A 316 11.11 -12.50 10.20
N SER A 317 10.44 -13.63 10.56
CA SER A 317 9.11 -13.62 11.18
C SER A 317 9.00 -14.66 12.29
N PHE A 318 8.23 -14.40 13.33
CA PHE A 318 8.03 -15.29 14.48
C PHE A 318 6.61 -15.21 15.05
#